data_5ae749ce1877d8903bdbb8e26f478db0
#
_entry.id   5ae749ce1877d8903bdbb8e26f478db0
#
_cell.length_a   1.000
_cell.length_b   1.000
_cell.length_c   1.000
_cell.angle_alpha   90.00
_cell.angle_beta   90.00
_cell.angle_gamma   90.00
#
_symmetry.space_group_name_H-M   'P 1'
#
loop_
_entity.id
_entity.type
_entity.pdbx_description
1 polymer ?
#
loop_
_entity_poly.entity_id
_entity_poly.type
_entity_poly.pdbx_seq_one_letter_code
_entity_poly.pdbx_strand_id
1 'polypeptide(L)'
;MNDDVTVVIACFNYGAFLPASVASALGQDGGEPRVIVVDDGSTEQRTLAELERLPPQVELVRQARAGPAAARNAALEQVQTPYALVLDADDLLADGALRCLRAALEADPALGFSYGIMRFFGAWQGILRMPPYDPYRLLFRHNIGSTALVRTELFEDVGGYDPQFAGYEDWELWVHALARGWRGRRVEQVTLLHRRHGQSRHMGARPDYRATFRQLRRKHSALYAPAGLARLRAESDLGAAGRLVYRWWWGWRPLPAPVEVGLQSLLWRPRGAERRAG
;
A
#
# COMPACT_ATOMS: atom_id res chain seq x y z
N MET A 1 -5.91 -15.05 -15.54
CA MET A 1 -7.15 -15.30 -14.75
C MET A 1 -6.81 -14.90 -13.31
N ASN A 2 -7.78 -14.47 -12.48
CA ASN A 2 -7.46 -13.98 -11.11
C ASN A 2 -7.34 -15.11 -10.07
N ASP A 3 -7.55 -16.37 -10.50
CA ASP A 3 -7.46 -17.57 -9.63
C ASP A 3 -6.05 -17.77 -9.00
N ASP A 4 -5.08 -16.99 -9.47
CA ASP A 4 -3.70 -16.95 -8.96
C ASP A 4 -3.42 -15.71 -8.07
N VAL A 5 -4.47 -15.02 -7.63
CA VAL A 5 -4.41 -13.87 -6.72
C VAL A 5 -5.19 -14.15 -5.45
N THR A 6 -4.57 -13.89 -4.30
CA THR A 6 -5.28 -13.80 -3.01
C THR A 6 -5.41 -12.33 -2.60
N VAL A 7 -6.65 -11.88 -2.31
CA VAL A 7 -6.91 -10.59 -1.69
C VAL A 7 -7.07 -10.77 -0.18
N VAL A 8 -6.23 -10.11 0.58
CA VAL A 8 -6.21 -10.13 2.04
C VAL A 8 -6.88 -8.88 2.58
N ILE A 9 -7.90 -9.03 3.45
CA ILE A 9 -8.64 -7.92 4.05
C ILE A 9 -8.53 -8.02 5.58
N ALA A 10 -7.76 -7.11 6.20
CA ALA A 10 -7.67 -7.03 7.66
C ALA A 10 -8.80 -6.13 8.21
N CYS A 11 -9.60 -6.66 9.14
CA CYS A 11 -10.77 -6.02 9.71
C CYS A 11 -10.65 -5.90 11.24
N PHE A 12 -10.93 -4.70 11.75
CA PHE A 12 -11.17 -4.47 13.18
C PHE A 12 -12.21 -3.37 13.37
N ASN A 13 -13.41 -3.74 13.80
CA ASN A 13 -14.54 -2.81 14.01
C ASN A 13 -14.91 -1.99 12.77
N TYR A 14 -14.83 -2.59 11.58
CA TYR A 14 -15.15 -1.98 10.28
C TYR A 14 -16.33 -2.66 9.57
N GLY A 15 -17.24 -3.31 10.31
CA GLY A 15 -18.40 -3.99 9.75
C GLY A 15 -19.31 -3.11 8.89
N ALA A 16 -19.29 -1.78 9.09
CA ALA A 16 -20.01 -0.85 8.23
C ALA A 16 -19.49 -0.82 6.77
N PHE A 17 -18.26 -1.20 6.54
CA PHE A 17 -17.56 -1.07 5.26
C PHE A 17 -17.16 -2.41 4.65
N LEU A 18 -16.88 -3.40 5.50
CA LEU A 18 -16.40 -4.72 5.11
C LEU A 18 -17.18 -5.38 3.96
N PRO A 19 -18.55 -5.38 3.94
CA PRO A 19 -19.28 -6.00 2.83
C PRO A 19 -18.94 -5.41 1.46
N ALA A 20 -18.77 -4.08 1.41
CA ALA A 20 -18.42 -3.40 0.16
C ALA A 20 -16.98 -3.70 -0.28
N SER A 21 -16.03 -3.75 0.69
CA SER A 21 -14.64 -4.14 0.43
C SER A 21 -14.55 -5.56 -0.15
N VAL A 22 -15.21 -6.53 0.51
CA VAL A 22 -15.30 -7.92 0.04
C VAL A 22 -15.94 -8.00 -1.34
N ALA A 23 -17.07 -7.32 -1.57
CA ALA A 23 -17.74 -7.32 -2.87
C ALA A 23 -16.84 -6.75 -3.98
N SER A 24 -16.05 -5.70 -3.69
CA SER A 24 -15.12 -5.14 -4.67
C SER A 24 -13.96 -6.06 -5.03
N ALA A 25 -13.55 -6.90 -4.09
CA ALA A 25 -12.52 -7.92 -4.32
C ALA A 25 -13.08 -9.08 -5.17
N LEU A 26 -14.25 -9.62 -4.79
CA LEU A 26 -14.90 -10.72 -5.52
C LEU A 26 -15.38 -10.30 -6.92
N GLY A 27 -15.75 -9.02 -7.10
CA GLY A 27 -16.25 -8.49 -8.37
C GLY A 27 -15.16 -8.13 -9.40
N GLN A 28 -13.90 -8.49 -9.16
CA GLN A 28 -12.83 -8.20 -10.13
C GLN A 28 -12.99 -9.06 -11.39
N ASP A 29 -12.86 -8.41 -12.56
CA ASP A 29 -12.92 -9.09 -13.84
C ASP A 29 -11.67 -9.95 -14.12
N GLY A 30 -11.85 -11.05 -14.88
CA GLY A 30 -10.75 -11.92 -15.33
C GLY A 30 -10.44 -13.12 -14.42
N GLY A 31 -11.40 -13.62 -13.66
CA GLY A 31 -11.34 -14.79 -12.79
C GLY A 31 -11.76 -14.48 -11.35
N GLU A 32 -11.82 -15.49 -10.50
CA GLU A 32 -12.25 -15.37 -9.12
C GLU A 32 -11.02 -15.33 -8.18
N PRO A 33 -10.68 -14.18 -7.60
CA PRO A 33 -9.59 -14.15 -6.63
C PRO A 33 -10.02 -14.88 -5.35
N ARG A 34 -9.07 -15.56 -4.72
CA ARG A 34 -9.26 -16.03 -3.35
C ARG A 34 -9.35 -14.82 -2.42
N VAL A 35 -10.29 -14.78 -1.50
CA VAL A 35 -10.44 -13.68 -0.54
C VAL A 35 -10.31 -14.22 0.88
N ILE A 36 -9.37 -13.67 1.64
CA ILE A 36 -9.17 -13.98 3.06
C ILE A 36 -9.47 -12.72 3.88
N VAL A 37 -10.46 -12.80 4.76
CA VAL A 37 -10.75 -11.75 5.76
C VAL A 37 -10.12 -12.17 7.09
N VAL A 38 -9.34 -11.26 7.71
CA VAL A 38 -8.85 -11.47 9.07
C VAL A 38 -9.58 -10.55 10.03
N ASP A 39 -10.27 -11.14 10.99
CA ASP A 39 -10.82 -10.42 12.12
C ASP A 39 -9.75 -10.28 13.21
N ASP A 40 -9.24 -9.07 13.41
CA ASP A 40 -8.25 -8.74 14.42
C ASP A 40 -8.91 -8.46 15.80
N GLY A 41 -9.77 -9.36 16.24
CA GLY A 41 -10.43 -9.30 17.56
C GLY A 41 -11.47 -8.19 17.65
N SER A 42 -12.36 -8.07 16.66
CA SER A 42 -13.46 -7.10 16.67
C SER A 42 -14.40 -7.28 17.86
N THR A 43 -14.90 -6.17 18.40
CA THR A 43 -15.81 -6.12 19.54
C THR A 43 -17.14 -5.44 19.21
N GLU A 44 -17.21 -4.75 18.07
CA GLU A 44 -18.43 -4.09 17.62
C GLU A 44 -19.44 -5.11 17.11
N GLN A 45 -20.68 -5.07 17.65
CA GLN A 45 -21.74 -6.02 17.31
C GLN A 45 -22.04 -6.09 15.81
N ARG A 46 -22.04 -4.94 15.14
CA ARG A 46 -22.24 -4.86 13.69
C ARG A 46 -21.15 -5.60 12.94
N THR A 47 -19.89 -5.41 13.33
CA THR A 47 -18.77 -6.08 12.69
C THR A 47 -18.86 -7.59 12.86
N LEU A 48 -19.15 -8.06 14.07
CA LEU A 48 -19.32 -9.49 14.35
C LEU A 48 -20.45 -10.08 13.49
N ALA A 49 -21.59 -9.37 13.38
CA ALA A 49 -22.71 -9.81 12.53
C ALA A 49 -22.37 -9.87 11.03
N GLU A 50 -21.58 -8.92 10.51
CA GLU A 50 -21.16 -8.95 9.11
C GLU A 50 -20.11 -10.02 8.83
N LEU A 51 -19.25 -10.33 9.79
CA LEU A 51 -18.30 -11.46 9.67
C LEU A 51 -19.00 -12.81 9.57
N GLU A 52 -20.14 -12.99 10.27
CA GLU A 52 -20.96 -14.23 10.16
C GLU A 52 -21.75 -14.32 8.83
N ARG A 53 -21.89 -13.19 8.10
CA ARG A 53 -22.62 -13.12 6.84
C ARG A 53 -21.70 -13.11 5.62
N LEU A 54 -20.40 -13.32 5.81
CA LEU A 54 -19.46 -13.37 4.69
C LEU A 54 -19.90 -14.43 3.67
N PRO A 55 -19.74 -14.14 2.36
CA PRO A 55 -20.02 -15.13 1.32
C PRO A 55 -19.23 -16.42 1.54
N PRO A 56 -19.77 -17.61 1.22
CA PRO A 56 -19.15 -18.90 1.52
C PRO A 56 -17.78 -19.13 0.86
N GLN A 57 -17.47 -18.38 -0.21
CA GLN A 57 -16.16 -18.41 -0.89
C GLN A 57 -15.10 -17.52 -0.21
N VAL A 58 -15.47 -16.76 0.83
CA VAL A 58 -14.55 -15.92 1.60
C VAL A 58 -14.07 -16.67 2.81
N GLU A 59 -12.77 -16.78 2.96
CA GLU A 59 -12.17 -17.40 4.13
C GLU A 59 -12.07 -16.40 5.28
N LEU A 60 -12.49 -16.83 6.47
CA LEU A 60 -12.42 -16.02 7.69
C LEU A 60 -11.38 -16.59 8.65
N VAL A 61 -10.37 -15.76 8.96
CA VAL A 61 -9.38 -16.02 10.01
C VAL A 61 -9.68 -15.13 11.20
N ARG A 62 -9.65 -15.67 12.41
CA ARG A 62 -9.86 -14.88 13.63
C ARG A 62 -8.63 -14.94 14.52
N GLN A 63 -8.25 -13.79 15.05
CA GLN A 63 -7.16 -13.67 16.01
C GLN A 63 -7.51 -12.73 17.17
N ALA A 64 -6.79 -12.85 18.26
CA ALA A 64 -6.81 -11.83 19.29
C ALA A 64 -6.21 -10.53 18.74
N ARG A 65 -6.69 -9.38 19.23
CA ARG A 65 -6.24 -8.07 18.81
C ARG A 65 -4.71 -7.93 18.84
N ALA A 66 -4.09 -7.80 17.68
CA ALA A 66 -2.64 -7.70 17.54
C ALA A 66 -2.20 -6.55 16.60
N GLY A 67 -3.15 -5.87 15.96
CA GLY A 67 -2.91 -4.74 15.07
C GLY A 67 -2.77 -5.13 13.60
N PRO A 68 -2.77 -4.11 12.70
CA PRO A 68 -2.92 -4.34 11.27
C PRO A 68 -1.78 -5.13 10.63
N ALA A 69 -0.54 -4.92 11.06
CA ALA A 69 0.61 -5.67 10.56
C ALA A 69 0.48 -7.17 10.88
N ALA A 70 0.15 -7.50 12.15
CA ALA A 70 -0.05 -8.88 12.58
C ALA A 70 -1.23 -9.53 11.88
N ALA A 71 -2.36 -8.81 11.73
CA ALA A 71 -3.53 -9.32 11.02
C ALA A 71 -3.25 -9.62 9.55
N ARG A 72 -2.53 -8.72 8.86
CA ARG A 72 -2.10 -8.95 7.47
C ARG A 72 -1.17 -10.16 7.37
N ASN A 73 -0.22 -10.30 8.29
CA ASN A 73 0.71 -11.44 8.30
C ASN A 73 -0.03 -12.77 8.51
N ALA A 74 -0.99 -12.83 9.43
CA ALA A 74 -1.78 -14.04 9.68
C ALA A 74 -2.52 -14.54 8.43
N ALA A 75 -2.97 -13.63 7.55
CA ALA A 75 -3.54 -14.02 6.27
C ALA A 75 -2.47 -14.37 5.23
N LEU A 76 -1.35 -13.61 5.19
CA LEU A 76 -0.26 -13.86 4.24
C LEU A 76 0.36 -15.25 4.44
N GLU A 77 0.41 -15.76 5.68
CA GLU A 77 0.83 -17.14 5.98
C GLU A 77 -0.06 -18.22 5.35
N GLN A 78 -1.30 -17.87 4.97
CA GLN A 78 -2.25 -18.78 4.32
C GLN A 78 -2.32 -18.60 2.81
N VAL A 79 -1.61 -17.64 2.25
CA VAL A 79 -1.56 -17.39 0.81
C VAL A 79 -0.78 -18.49 0.12
N GLN A 80 -1.41 -19.13 -0.86
CA GLN A 80 -0.81 -20.18 -1.69
C GLN A 80 -0.75 -19.79 -3.18
N THR A 81 -1.37 -18.65 -3.52
CA THR A 81 -1.38 -18.13 -4.88
C THR A 81 -0.08 -17.39 -5.22
N PRO A 82 0.32 -17.31 -6.49
CA PRO A 82 1.53 -16.59 -6.92
C PRO A 82 1.55 -15.10 -6.55
N TYR A 83 0.36 -14.50 -6.38
CA TYR A 83 0.22 -13.07 -6.06
C TYR A 83 -0.70 -12.88 -4.87
N ALA A 84 -0.38 -11.86 -4.07
CA ALA A 84 -1.24 -11.40 -2.98
C ALA A 84 -1.44 -9.88 -3.07
N LEU A 85 -2.63 -9.40 -2.67
CA LEU A 85 -2.96 -7.99 -2.55
C LEU A 85 -3.59 -7.73 -1.18
N VAL A 86 -3.10 -6.72 -0.47
CA VAL A 86 -3.69 -6.28 0.78
C VAL A 86 -4.66 -5.13 0.50
N LEU A 87 -5.89 -5.27 0.99
CA LEU A 87 -6.95 -4.27 0.89
C LEU A 87 -7.43 -3.91 2.31
N ASP A 88 -7.54 -2.64 2.62
CA ASP A 88 -8.11 -2.20 3.89
C ASP A 88 -9.65 -2.39 3.88
N ALA A 89 -10.23 -2.77 5.02
CA ALA A 89 -11.65 -3.14 5.14
C ALA A 89 -12.62 -1.97 4.86
N ASP A 90 -12.13 -0.73 4.83
CA ASP A 90 -12.90 0.48 4.50
C ASP A 90 -12.69 0.97 3.07
N ASP A 91 -11.82 0.33 2.30
CA ASP A 91 -11.49 0.69 0.91
C ASP A 91 -12.12 -0.28 -0.10
N LEU A 92 -12.05 0.07 -1.39
CA LEU A 92 -12.52 -0.76 -2.49
C LEU A 92 -11.46 -0.88 -3.57
N LEU A 93 -11.36 -2.05 -4.20
CA LEU A 93 -10.66 -2.17 -5.48
C LEU A 93 -11.49 -1.51 -6.58
N ALA A 94 -10.84 -0.77 -7.46
CA ALA A 94 -11.47 -0.27 -8.68
C ALA A 94 -11.65 -1.41 -9.70
N ASP A 95 -12.62 -1.26 -10.61
CA ASP A 95 -12.86 -2.23 -11.67
C ASP A 95 -11.59 -2.46 -12.51
N GLY A 96 -11.23 -3.71 -12.75
CA GLY A 96 -10.04 -4.09 -13.51
C GLY A 96 -8.71 -3.86 -12.79
N ALA A 97 -8.73 -3.56 -11.49
CA ALA A 97 -7.51 -3.31 -10.71
C ALA A 97 -6.56 -4.50 -10.73
N LEU A 98 -7.05 -5.70 -10.42
CA LEU A 98 -6.21 -6.91 -10.41
C LEU A 98 -5.62 -7.20 -11.79
N ARG A 99 -6.42 -7.07 -12.84
CA ARG A 99 -5.97 -7.30 -14.22
C ARG A 99 -4.81 -6.37 -14.62
N CYS A 100 -4.94 -5.06 -14.39
CA CYS A 100 -3.90 -4.11 -14.81
C CYS A 100 -2.64 -4.19 -13.93
N LEU A 101 -2.78 -4.47 -12.64
CA LEU A 101 -1.66 -4.66 -11.72
C LEU A 101 -0.87 -5.93 -12.07
N ARG A 102 -1.58 -7.02 -12.34
CA ARG A 102 -1.00 -8.29 -12.72
C ARG A 102 -0.28 -8.20 -14.07
N ALA A 103 -0.89 -7.61 -15.08
CA ALA A 103 -0.27 -7.42 -16.39
C ALA A 103 1.08 -6.68 -16.29
N ALA A 104 1.22 -5.73 -15.35
CA ALA A 104 2.49 -5.05 -15.11
C ALA A 104 3.57 -5.98 -14.56
N LEU A 105 3.22 -6.93 -13.67
CA LEU A 105 4.15 -7.92 -13.12
C LEU A 105 4.51 -9.01 -14.12
N GLU A 106 3.55 -9.44 -14.93
CA GLU A 106 3.79 -10.43 -15.99
C GLU A 106 4.70 -9.91 -17.10
N ALA A 107 4.56 -8.62 -17.43
CA ALA A 107 5.41 -7.97 -18.44
C ALA A 107 6.87 -7.80 -18.02
N ASP A 108 7.17 -7.89 -16.72
CA ASP A 108 8.53 -7.71 -16.20
C ASP A 108 8.76 -8.59 -14.96
N PRO A 109 9.39 -9.76 -15.13
CA PRO A 109 9.68 -10.68 -14.03
C PRO A 109 10.60 -10.12 -12.94
N ALA A 110 11.33 -9.03 -13.20
CA ALA A 110 12.19 -8.39 -12.20
C ALA A 110 11.40 -7.56 -11.19
N LEU A 111 10.11 -7.31 -11.43
CA LEU A 111 9.25 -6.57 -10.51
C LEU A 111 8.68 -7.50 -9.43
N GLY A 112 8.79 -7.07 -8.18
CA GLY A 112 8.17 -7.74 -7.04
C GLY A 112 6.75 -7.28 -6.77
N PHE A 113 6.41 -6.02 -7.13
CA PHE A 113 5.08 -5.46 -6.87
C PHE A 113 4.67 -4.39 -7.88
N SER A 114 3.36 -4.20 -8.01
CA SER A 114 2.75 -3.14 -8.81
C SER A 114 1.65 -2.43 -8.03
N TYR A 115 1.50 -1.13 -8.23
CA TYR A 115 0.48 -0.29 -7.58
C TYR A 115 -0.06 0.76 -8.56
N GLY A 116 -1.22 1.33 -8.26
CA GLY A 116 -1.86 2.28 -9.15
C GLY A 116 -2.14 3.65 -8.54
N ILE A 117 -3.05 4.36 -9.17
CA ILE A 117 -3.56 5.65 -8.73
C ILE A 117 -4.66 5.41 -7.72
N MET A 118 -4.72 6.24 -6.68
CA MET A 118 -5.76 6.24 -5.66
C MET A 118 -6.80 7.30 -5.97
N ARG A 119 -8.09 6.94 -5.92
CA ARG A 119 -9.20 7.88 -5.95
C ARG A 119 -9.87 7.92 -4.58
N PHE A 120 -10.05 9.11 -4.04
CA PHE A 120 -10.78 9.31 -2.81
C PHE A 120 -12.29 9.39 -3.07
N PHE A 121 -13.08 8.83 -2.15
CA PHE A 121 -14.54 8.92 -2.16
C PHE A 121 -15.11 8.99 -0.74
N GLY A 122 -16.39 9.21 -0.59
CA GLY A 122 -17.07 9.41 0.70
C GLY A 122 -17.11 10.89 1.09
N ALA A 123 -16.64 11.23 2.29
CA ALA A 123 -16.69 12.59 2.81
C ALA A 123 -15.87 13.61 2.01
N TRP A 124 -14.92 13.16 1.23
CA TRP A 124 -14.13 13.98 0.32
C TRP A 124 -13.82 13.20 -0.95
N GLN A 125 -13.74 13.89 -2.07
CA GLN A 125 -13.45 13.31 -3.37
C GLN A 125 -12.18 13.92 -3.96
N GLY A 126 -11.43 13.13 -4.71
CA GLY A 126 -10.21 13.58 -5.36
C GLY A 126 -9.40 12.42 -5.92
N ILE A 127 -8.33 12.75 -6.63
CA ILE A 127 -7.40 11.76 -7.17
C ILE A 127 -6.01 12.05 -6.60
N LEU A 128 -5.43 11.05 -5.96
CA LEU A 128 -4.03 11.07 -5.56
C LEU A 128 -3.22 10.20 -6.53
N ARG A 129 -2.51 10.87 -7.43
CA ARG A 129 -1.54 10.20 -8.28
C ARG A 129 -0.29 9.92 -7.45
N MET A 130 -0.18 8.69 -6.94
CA MET A 130 1.08 8.26 -6.31
C MET A 130 2.23 8.45 -7.31
N PRO A 131 3.44 8.85 -6.86
CA PRO A 131 4.56 9.00 -7.78
C PRO A 131 4.92 7.69 -8.48
N PRO A 132 5.51 7.71 -9.68
CA PRO A 132 6.18 6.54 -10.23
C PRO A 132 7.16 5.98 -9.22
N TYR A 133 7.36 4.66 -9.25
CA TYR A 133 8.35 4.04 -8.38
C TYR A 133 9.74 4.67 -8.60
N ASP A 134 10.39 5.02 -7.53
CA ASP A 134 11.75 5.51 -7.53
C ASP A 134 12.45 5.05 -6.24
N PRO A 135 13.50 4.22 -6.33
CA PRO A 135 14.12 3.59 -5.17
C PRO A 135 14.78 4.60 -4.24
N TYR A 136 15.30 5.72 -4.75
CA TYR A 136 15.90 6.76 -3.92
C TYR A 136 14.83 7.56 -3.15
N ARG A 137 13.72 7.92 -3.81
CA ARG A 137 12.58 8.61 -3.20
C ARG A 137 11.98 7.81 -2.06
N LEU A 138 11.83 6.49 -2.25
CA LEU A 138 11.25 5.57 -1.29
C LEU A 138 11.97 5.60 0.06
N LEU A 139 13.29 5.81 0.07
CA LEU A 139 14.08 5.91 1.31
C LEU A 139 13.68 7.08 2.21
N PHE A 140 13.15 8.16 1.63
CA PHE A 140 12.90 9.40 2.36
C PHE A 140 11.43 9.72 2.51
N ARG A 141 10.55 8.94 1.90
CA ARG A 141 9.14 9.26 1.90
C ARG A 141 8.25 8.04 1.74
N HIS A 142 7.26 7.94 2.63
CA HIS A 142 6.13 7.05 2.46
C HIS A 142 5.25 7.54 1.30
N ASN A 143 5.30 6.87 0.18
CA ASN A 143 4.61 7.24 -1.05
C ASN A 143 3.97 6.07 -1.80
N ILE A 144 3.97 4.89 -1.20
CA ILE A 144 3.29 3.68 -1.70
C ILE A 144 2.49 3.12 -0.52
N GLY A 145 1.17 3.05 -0.67
CA GLY A 145 0.30 2.49 0.37
C GLY A 145 0.37 0.96 0.43
N SER A 146 -0.40 0.38 1.34
CA SER A 146 -0.49 -1.08 1.51
C SER A 146 -1.09 -1.80 0.31
N THR A 147 -2.00 -1.13 -0.43
CA THR A 147 -2.73 -1.74 -1.54
C THR A 147 -1.88 -1.74 -2.81
N ALA A 148 -1.16 -2.83 -2.99
CA ALA A 148 -0.37 -3.17 -4.17
C ALA A 148 -0.53 -4.68 -4.45
N LEU A 149 -0.43 -5.09 -5.70
CA LEU A 149 -0.30 -6.49 -6.06
C LEU A 149 1.16 -6.89 -5.95
N VAL A 150 1.43 -7.92 -5.17
CA VAL A 150 2.77 -8.34 -4.76
C VAL A 150 2.97 -9.81 -5.15
N ARG A 151 4.15 -10.17 -5.67
CA ARG A 151 4.54 -11.58 -5.76
C ARG A 151 4.63 -12.17 -4.36
N THR A 152 4.00 -13.30 -4.12
CA THR A 152 3.97 -13.95 -2.80
C THR A 152 5.39 -14.24 -2.30
N GLU A 153 6.30 -14.62 -3.18
CA GLU A 153 7.72 -14.83 -2.87
C GLU A 153 8.42 -13.59 -2.27
N LEU A 154 7.97 -12.36 -2.59
CA LEU A 154 8.49 -11.16 -1.95
C LEU A 154 8.11 -11.11 -0.46
N PHE A 155 6.86 -11.43 -0.12
CA PHE A 155 6.44 -11.47 1.29
C PHE A 155 7.22 -12.54 2.07
N GLU A 156 7.47 -13.68 1.48
CA GLU A 156 8.28 -14.76 2.06
C GLU A 156 9.73 -14.29 2.30
N ASP A 157 10.35 -13.64 1.30
CA ASP A 157 11.73 -13.17 1.35
C ASP A 157 11.96 -12.06 2.40
N VAL A 158 10.96 -11.20 2.64
CA VAL A 158 11.05 -10.11 3.64
C VAL A 158 10.44 -10.48 5.00
N GLY A 159 9.71 -11.59 5.10
CA GLY A 159 9.05 -12.04 6.33
C GLY A 159 7.77 -11.25 6.66
N GLY A 160 7.09 -10.69 5.66
CA GLY A 160 5.85 -9.94 5.84
C GLY A 160 6.03 -8.53 6.41
N TYR A 161 4.97 -8.03 7.05
CA TYR A 161 4.94 -6.70 7.69
C TYR A 161 5.61 -6.72 9.06
N ASP A 162 6.41 -5.71 9.40
CA ASP A 162 7.01 -5.56 10.73
C ASP A 162 6.07 -4.81 11.69
N PRO A 163 5.53 -5.47 12.74
CA PRO A 163 4.61 -4.83 13.68
C PRO A 163 5.21 -3.66 14.49
N GLN A 164 6.54 -3.54 14.52
CA GLN A 164 7.23 -2.44 15.22
C GLN A 164 7.07 -1.10 14.49
N PHE A 165 6.61 -1.10 13.23
CA PHE A 165 6.38 0.10 12.43
C PHE A 165 4.91 0.50 12.37
N ALA A 166 4.19 0.44 13.47
CA ALA A 166 2.77 0.75 13.53
C ALA A 166 2.42 2.09 12.86
N GLY A 167 1.54 2.04 11.84
CA GLY A 167 1.11 3.19 11.03
C GLY A 167 2.04 3.58 9.89
N TYR A 168 3.19 2.88 9.74
CA TYR A 168 4.14 2.98 8.62
C TYR A 168 4.69 1.59 8.26
N GLU A 169 3.97 0.54 8.61
CA GLU A 169 4.32 -0.86 8.33
C GLU A 169 4.45 -1.14 6.82
N ASP A 170 3.66 -0.44 6.01
CA ASP A 170 3.75 -0.50 4.55
C ASP A 170 5.01 0.21 4.02
N TRP A 171 5.39 1.35 4.58
CA TRP A 171 6.64 2.01 4.18
C TRP A 171 7.86 1.14 4.50
N GLU A 172 7.88 0.53 5.67
CA GLU A 172 8.93 -0.39 6.06
C GLU A 172 9.02 -1.59 5.12
N LEU A 173 7.89 -2.21 4.81
CA LEU A 173 7.80 -3.33 3.85
C LEU A 173 8.45 -2.99 2.51
N TRP A 174 8.13 -1.83 1.95
CA TRP A 174 8.69 -1.43 0.64
C TRP A 174 10.18 -1.10 0.71
N VAL A 175 10.67 -0.55 1.83
CA VAL A 175 12.11 -0.32 2.03
C VAL A 175 12.84 -1.64 2.26
N HIS A 176 12.22 -2.60 2.95
CA HIS A 176 12.77 -3.95 3.12
C HIS A 176 12.85 -4.69 1.78
N ALA A 177 11.79 -4.66 1.01
CA ALA A 177 11.77 -5.21 -0.35
C ALA A 177 12.89 -4.61 -1.23
N LEU A 178 13.06 -3.27 -1.17
CA LEU A 178 14.18 -2.60 -1.85
C LEU A 178 15.55 -3.11 -1.37
N ALA A 179 15.73 -3.34 -0.05
CA ALA A 179 16.96 -3.86 0.51
C ALA A 179 17.29 -5.28 0.01
N ARG A 180 16.25 -6.08 -0.24
CA ARG A 180 16.34 -7.44 -0.80
C ARG A 180 16.51 -7.45 -2.33
N GLY A 181 16.46 -6.29 -2.99
CA GLY A 181 16.64 -6.18 -4.44
C GLY A 181 15.35 -6.07 -5.25
N TRP A 182 14.19 -6.19 -4.61
CA TRP A 182 12.90 -6.07 -5.27
C TRP A 182 12.63 -4.65 -5.78
N ARG A 183 11.90 -4.56 -6.89
CA ARG A 183 11.48 -3.29 -7.50
C ARG A 183 9.97 -3.29 -7.70
N GLY A 184 9.41 -2.09 -7.79
CA GLY A 184 7.99 -1.89 -8.03
C GLY A 184 7.72 -1.10 -9.31
N ARG A 185 6.46 -1.14 -9.76
CA ARG A 185 5.97 -0.34 -10.89
C ARG A 185 4.63 0.27 -10.57
N ARG A 186 4.46 1.55 -10.88
CA ARG A 186 3.14 2.18 -10.87
C ARG A 186 2.48 2.00 -12.23
N VAL A 187 1.20 1.55 -12.22
CA VAL A 187 0.32 1.60 -13.40
C VAL A 187 -0.43 2.94 -13.44
N GLU A 188 -0.83 3.39 -14.63
CA GLU A 188 -1.48 4.70 -14.81
C GLU A 188 -3.01 4.64 -14.57
N GLN A 189 -3.55 3.48 -14.17
CA GLN A 189 -4.95 3.27 -13.85
C GLN A 189 -5.25 3.55 -12.37
N VAL A 190 -6.51 3.93 -12.09
CA VAL A 190 -7.05 3.93 -10.73
C VAL A 190 -7.26 2.48 -10.32
N THR A 191 -6.60 2.05 -9.25
CA THR A 191 -6.70 0.68 -8.73
C THR A 191 -7.31 0.63 -7.33
N LEU A 192 -7.29 1.75 -6.62
CA LEU A 192 -7.81 1.86 -5.26
C LEU A 192 -8.80 3.01 -5.16
N LEU A 193 -9.99 2.71 -4.64
CA LEU A 193 -10.95 3.68 -4.17
C LEU A 193 -10.81 3.77 -2.65
N HIS A 194 -10.15 4.83 -2.18
CA HIS A 194 -9.86 5.04 -0.76
C HIS A 194 -10.97 5.85 -0.11
N ARG A 195 -11.63 5.27 0.88
CA ARG A 195 -12.77 5.90 1.57
C ARG A 195 -12.29 6.96 2.57
N ARG A 196 -12.93 8.11 2.52
CA ARG A 196 -12.73 9.19 3.50
C ARG A 196 -13.94 9.25 4.42
N HIS A 197 -13.72 8.94 5.70
CA HIS A 197 -14.75 8.97 6.75
C HIS A 197 -14.13 9.39 8.10
N GLY A 198 -14.97 9.73 9.08
CA GLY A 198 -14.51 10.27 10.37
C GLY A 198 -13.78 9.26 11.28
N GLN A 199 -13.86 7.96 10.98
CA GLN A 199 -13.22 6.89 11.76
C GLN A 199 -11.83 6.47 11.21
N SER A 200 -11.34 7.11 10.14
CA SER A 200 -10.03 6.77 9.57
C SER A 200 -8.90 6.97 10.57
N ARG A 201 -8.00 6.00 10.70
CA ARG A 201 -6.82 6.06 11.59
C ARG A 201 -5.94 7.28 11.37
N HIS A 202 -5.87 7.79 10.15
CA HIS A 202 -5.13 9.02 9.84
C HIS A 202 -5.70 10.30 10.49
N MET A 203 -6.92 10.24 11.05
CA MET A 203 -7.51 11.32 11.84
C MET A 203 -7.15 11.23 13.33
N GLY A 204 -6.65 10.07 13.80
CA GLY A 204 -6.11 9.87 15.14
C GLY A 204 -4.65 10.32 15.29
N ALA A 205 -4.02 9.98 16.42
CA ALA A 205 -2.61 10.28 16.66
C ALA A 205 -1.74 9.70 15.54
N ARG A 206 -1.13 10.59 14.73
CA ARG A 206 -0.15 10.18 13.72
C ARG A 206 1.07 9.65 14.46
N PRO A 207 1.60 8.48 14.06
CA PRO A 207 2.90 8.03 14.57
C PRO A 207 3.95 9.13 14.37
N ASP A 208 4.91 9.22 15.30
CA ASP A 208 6.00 10.18 15.14
C ASP A 208 6.85 9.79 13.91
N TYR A 209 6.61 10.50 12.82
CA TYR A 209 7.35 10.30 11.56
C TYR A 209 8.86 10.31 11.76
N ARG A 210 9.38 11.18 12.64
CA ARG A 210 10.82 11.29 12.89
C ARG A 210 11.35 10.07 13.63
N ALA A 211 10.59 9.55 14.59
CA ALA A 211 10.96 8.33 15.29
C ALA A 211 10.95 7.14 14.33
N THR A 212 9.88 6.98 13.56
CA THR A 212 9.75 5.93 12.53
C THR A 212 10.87 6.02 11.49
N PHE A 213 11.18 7.21 10.99
CA PHE A 213 12.26 7.39 10.02
C PHE A 213 13.63 7.03 10.60
N ARG A 214 13.89 7.37 11.86
CA ARG A 214 15.14 6.95 12.55
C ARG A 214 15.21 5.43 12.71
N GLN A 215 14.09 4.79 13.06
CA GLN A 215 14.00 3.33 13.19
C GLN A 215 14.25 2.65 11.84
N LEU A 216 13.60 3.13 10.77
CA LEU A 216 13.76 2.66 9.40
C LEU A 216 15.23 2.74 8.94
N ARG A 217 15.89 3.87 9.19
CA ARG A 217 17.31 4.06 8.88
C ARG A 217 18.24 3.13 9.67
N ARG A 218 17.91 2.81 10.90
CA ARG A 218 18.68 1.85 11.70
C ARG A 218 18.54 0.44 11.15
N LYS A 219 17.30 0.00 10.90
CA LYS A 219 17.00 -1.33 10.38
C LYS A 219 17.65 -1.57 9.02
N HIS A 220 17.56 -0.59 8.12
CA HIS A 220 18.07 -0.68 6.74
C HIS A 220 19.32 0.18 6.51
N SER A 221 20.22 0.25 7.48
CA SER A 221 21.39 1.16 7.49
C SER A 221 22.25 1.08 6.24
N ALA A 222 22.40 -0.09 5.61
CA ALA A 222 23.17 -0.29 4.40
C ALA A 222 22.62 0.53 3.20
N LEU A 223 21.29 0.71 3.09
CA LEU A 223 20.69 1.53 2.05
C LEU A 223 20.99 3.03 2.23
N TYR A 224 21.13 3.48 3.48
CA TYR A 224 21.40 4.88 3.83
C TYR A 224 22.92 5.18 3.94
N ALA A 225 23.78 4.18 3.85
CA ALA A 225 25.23 4.36 3.77
C ALA A 225 25.63 5.06 2.43
N PRO A 226 26.78 5.73 2.37
CA PRO A 226 27.22 6.43 1.14
C PRO A 226 27.17 5.57 -0.13
N ALA A 227 27.60 4.31 -0.05
CA ALA A 227 27.57 3.37 -1.18
C ALA A 227 26.13 2.99 -1.59
N GLY A 228 25.26 2.70 -0.61
CA GLY A 228 23.84 2.43 -0.88
C GLY A 228 23.14 3.61 -1.53
N LEU A 229 23.34 4.82 -0.98
CA LEU A 229 22.78 6.03 -1.57
C LEU A 229 23.32 6.31 -2.97
N ALA A 230 24.62 6.06 -3.23
CA ALA A 230 25.22 6.26 -4.56
C ALA A 230 24.59 5.31 -5.59
N ARG A 231 24.44 4.01 -5.23
CA ARG A 231 23.78 3.03 -6.08
C ARG A 231 22.34 3.45 -6.41
N LEU A 232 21.53 3.76 -5.40
CA LEU A 232 20.12 4.13 -5.61
C LEU A 232 19.94 5.45 -6.34
N ARG A 233 20.91 6.37 -6.25
CA ARG A 233 20.95 7.59 -7.08
C ARG A 233 21.14 7.28 -8.54
N ALA A 234 21.97 6.30 -8.88
CA ALA A 234 22.19 5.90 -10.26
C ALA A 234 20.94 5.24 -10.89
N GLU A 235 20.12 4.59 -10.06
CA GLU A 235 18.85 3.98 -10.47
C GLU A 235 17.66 4.97 -10.48
N SER A 236 17.84 6.20 -9.97
CA SER A 236 16.77 7.18 -9.75
C SER A 236 16.59 8.11 -10.94
N ASP A 237 15.36 8.29 -11.39
CA ASP A 237 14.95 9.26 -12.40
C ASP A 237 14.90 10.72 -11.87
N LEU A 238 15.10 10.90 -10.55
CA LEU A 238 15.13 12.22 -9.95
C LEU A 238 16.36 13.00 -10.40
N GLY A 239 16.16 14.22 -10.92
CA GLY A 239 17.25 15.16 -11.16
C GLY A 239 17.99 15.55 -9.87
N ALA A 240 19.16 16.15 -9.97
CA ALA A 240 20.00 16.52 -8.83
C ALA A 240 19.25 17.37 -7.78
N ALA A 241 18.48 18.36 -8.22
CA ALA A 241 17.64 19.18 -7.34
C ALA A 241 16.57 18.35 -6.61
N GLY A 242 15.88 17.45 -7.31
CA GLY A 242 14.90 16.56 -6.72
C GLY A 242 15.52 15.66 -5.65
N ARG A 243 16.67 15.05 -5.91
CA ARG A 243 17.41 14.22 -4.95
C ARG A 243 17.83 15.00 -3.70
N LEU A 244 18.28 16.24 -3.88
CA LEU A 244 18.64 17.13 -2.77
C LEU A 244 17.43 17.45 -1.91
N VAL A 245 16.29 17.78 -2.51
CA VAL A 245 15.02 18.06 -1.82
C VAL A 245 14.58 16.87 -1.01
N TYR A 246 14.54 15.65 -1.60
CA TYR A 246 14.15 14.45 -0.86
C TYR A 246 15.11 14.16 0.30
N ARG A 247 16.41 14.23 0.10
CA ARG A 247 17.40 13.97 1.13
C ARG A 247 17.36 15.00 2.26
N TRP A 248 17.25 16.26 1.94
CA TRP A 248 17.42 17.36 2.89
C TRP A 248 16.11 17.76 3.55
N TRP A 249 15.03 17.75 2.82
CA TRP A 249 13.74 18.27 3.27
C TRP A 249 12.86 17.19 3.89
N TRP A 250 12.68 16.08 3.19
CA TRP A 250 11.79 15.02 3.64
C TRP A 250 12.40 14.11 4.70
N GLY A 251 13.71 13.87 4.64
CA GLY A 251 14.42 13.03 5.61
C GLY A 251 14.61 13.66 6.99
N TRP A 252 14.52 14.99 7.10
CA TRP A 252 14.85 15.69 8.35
C TRP A 252 13.75 16.60 8.89
N ARG A 253 12.83 17.06 8.05
CA ARG A 253 11.78 18.00 8.43
C ARG A 253 10.45 17.62 7.78
N PRO A 254 9.59 16.80 8.43
CA PRO A 254 8.23 16.58 7.95
C PRO A 254 7.51 17.94 7.89
N LEU A 255 7.00 18.28 6.71
CA LEU A 255 6.18 19.47 6.53
C LEU A 255 4.77 19.24 7.11
N PRO A 256 4.08 20.30 7.54
CA PRO A 256 2.65 20.21 7.79
C PRO A 256 1.92 19.66 6.56
N ALA A 257 0.96 18.77 6.77
CA ALA A 257 0.27 18.06 5.69
C ALA A 257 -0.26 18.96 4.55
N PRO A 258 -0.83 20.17 4.79
CA PRO A 258 -1.28 21.06 3.71
C PRO A 258 -0.12 21.57 2.83
N VAL A 259 1.02 21.88 3.45
CA VAL A 259 2.22 22.33 2.72
C VAL A 259 2.81 21.19 1.90
N GLU A 260 2.78 20.00 2.46
CA GLU A 260 3.22 18.78 1.81
C GLU A 260 2.38 18.48 0.56
N VAL A 261 1.06 18.50 0.67
CA VAL A 261 0.13 18.31 -0.44
C VAL A 261 0.31 19.40 -1.50
N GLY A 262 0.47 20.66 -1.09
CA GLY A 262 0.71 21.78 -2.00
C GLY A 262 2.01 21.66 -2.80
N LEU A 263 3.11 21.29 -2.15
CA LEU A 263 4.40 21.04 -2.83
C LEU A 263 4.36 19.81 -3.73
N GLN A 264 3.62 18.76 -3.33
CA GLN A 264 3.39 17.60 -4.19
C GLN A 264 2.67 17.98 -5.47
N SER A 265 1.60 18.76 -5.38
CA SER A 265 0.85 19.22 -6.54
C SER A 265 1.68 20.10 -7.49
N LEU A 266 2.64 20.85 -6.95
CA LEU A 266 3.58 21.67 -7.73
C LEU A 266 4.70 20.85 -8.39
N LEU A 267 5.29 19.91 -7.67
CA LEU A 267 6.36 19.03 -8.18
C LEU A 267 5.82 17.95 -9.14
N TRP A 268 4.50 17.69 -9.10
CA TRP A 268 3.82 16.62 -9.83
C TRP A 268 2.90 17.10 -10.94
N ARG A 269 2.99 18.34 -11.36
CA ARG A 269 2.33 18.76 -12.60
C ARG A 269 2.98 17.99 -13.75
N PRO A 270 2.22 17.16 -14.49
CA PRO A 270 2.75 16.51 -15.67
C PRO A 270 3.21 17.60 -16.62
N ARG A 271 4.47 17.55 -17.02
CA ARG A 271 4.96 18.40 -18.11
C ARG A 271 4.23 17.93 -19.37
N GLY A 272 3.17 18.62 -19.72
CA GLY A 272 2.59 18.58 -21.05
C GLY A 272 1.75 17.35 -21.41
N ALA A 273 0.64 17.09 -20.69
CA ALA A 273 -0.51 16.40 -21.28
C ALA A 273 -1.77 16.72 -20.46
N GLU A 274 -2.82 17.10 -21.18
CA GLU A 274 -4.21 17.37 -20.72
C GLU A 274 -4.56 18.83 -20.40
N ARG A 275 -4.33 19.69 -21.39
CA ARG A 275 -5.36 20.68 -21.76
C ARG A 275 -6.16 20.06 -22.92
N ARG A 276 -7.13 19.20 -22.65
CA ARG A 276 -8.28 18.88 -23.51
C ARG A 276 -9.21 17.96 -22.74
N ALA A 277 -10.27 18.53 -22.21
CA ALA A 277 -11.64 18.11 -22.32
C ALA A 277 -12.44 18.95 -21.33
N GLY A 278 -13.28 19.79 -21.90
CA GLY A 278 -14.30 20.54 -21.21
C GLY A 278 -15.43 19.63 -20.73
#